data_af7beb6f8e6ed87ba75c225ee3f018c5
#
_entry.id   af7beb6f8e6ed87ba75c225ee3f018c5
#
_cell.length_a   1.000
_cell.length_b   1.000
_cell.length_c   1.000
_cell.angle_alpha   90.00
_cell.angle_beta   90.00
_cell.angle_gamma   90.00
#
_symmetry.space_group_name_H-M   'P 1'
#
loop_
_entity.id
_entity.type
_entity.pdbx_description
1 polymer ?
#
loop_
_entity_poly.entity_id
_entity_poly.type
_entity_poly.pdbx_seq_one_letter_code
_entity_poly.pdbx_strand_id
1 'polypeptide(L)'
;MTGSLQYVPDYRLVLNGEEIPQALRNSITSISYEDGRNAADRVEVSIANANLRWLQEHIKGLGFRPPTGISVGPVKGPSLTNGGLFDMDNRLALSLGYAGGQVAEVFKGDITGIEADFPAGGLPSMTIVAHDYLHRLTEGSYGRGFGPLPDAIIAMILSAENLLLPAIDPAMAAASTAIAVVNIIFNGSGRKQKGQTDFELLKEIAETYDADFWVEGDLLYLSRFIKEYTPSVKLKWGESLLSFSPRVSTIGKVAGIGAKFTLREIPLSFLVAIAWDFDRETLQLQVVPGAAAASLKSLIGPILTFINRPIGSPADITNSALFLAHKLRQTINNRLTGMAFAVGDPRIRAGAVVQIEGVGPDFSGNYRITSASHIINSQGYRTQFQFQKEIIP
;
A
#
# COMPACT_ATOMS: atom_id res chain seq x y z
N MET A 1 -40.65 -10.50 12.95
CA MET A 1 -40.38 -10.89 11.55
C MET A 1 -38.93 -10.53 11.28
N THR A 2 -38.04 -11.49 11.39
CA THR A 2 -36.62 -11.35 11.03
C THR A 2 -36.56 -11.42 9.50
N GLY A 3 -36.53 -10.26 8.86
CA GLY A 3 -36.30 -10.19 7.42
C GLY A 3 -35.00 -10.89 7.09
N SER A 4 -35.06 -11.92 6.25
CA SER A 4 -33.87 -12.49 5.66
C SER A 4 -33.10 -11.36 4.94
N LEU A 5 -31.94 -10.99 5.44
CA LEU A 5 -31.04 -10.09 4.75
C LEU A 5 -30.69 -10.77 3.41
N GLN A 6 -31.31 -10.32 2.34
CA GLN A 6 -30.95 -10.76 1.00
C GLN A 6 -29.64 -10.05 0.63
N TYR A 7 -28.52 -10.75 0.75
CA TYR A 7 -27.22 -10.29 0.30
C TYR A 7 -27.12 -10.47 -1.23
N VAL A 8 -27.88 -9.68 -1.99
CA VAL A 8 -27.71 -9.61 -3.44
C VAL A 8 -26.56 -8.65 -3.71
N PRO A 9 -25.42 -9.14 -4.21
CA PRO A 9 -24.29 -8.26 -4.53
C PRO A 9 -24.69 -7.20 -5.53
N ASP A 10 -24.18 -6.00 -5.33
CA ASP A 10 -24.36 -4.89 -6.24
C ASP A 10 -23.07 -4.11 -6.41
N TYR A 11 -22.88 -3.54 -7.59
CA TYR A 11 -21.73 -2.72 -7.91
C TYR A 11 -22.12 -1.58 -8.82
N ARG A 12 -21.34 -0.51 -8.80
CA ARG A 12 -21.43 0.58 -9.74
C ARG A 12 -20.07 0.74 -10.42
N LEU A 13 -20.07 0.69 -11.74
CA LEU A 13 -18.88 0.88 -12.56
C LEU A 13 -19.08 2.13 -13.43
N VAL A 14 -18.13 3.05 -13.34
CA VAL A 14 -18.15 4.34 -14.03
C VAL A 14 -16.91 4.42 -14.91
N LEU A 15 -17.08 4.74 -16.18
CA LEU A 15 -16.00 4.93 -17.13
C LEU A 15 -16.03 6.37 -17.64
N ASN A 16 -14.93 7.10 -17.51
CA ASN A 16 -14.82 8.52 -17.89
C ASN A 16 -15.92 9.43 -17.31
N GLY A 17 -16.43 9.11 -16.12
CA GLY A 17 -17.48 9.89 -15.44
C GLY A 17 -18.91 9.46 -15.78
N GLU A 18 -19.10 8.52 -16.69
CA GLU A 18 -20.40 7.98 -17.07
C GLU A 18 -20.58 6.54 -16.60
N GLU A 19 -21.76 6.21 -16.11
CA GLU A 19 -22.09 4.85 -15.72
C GLU A 19 -22.16 3.93 -16.95
N ILE A 20 -21.65 2.70 -16.81
CA ILE A 20 -21.63 1.75 -17.92
C ILE A 20 -23.04 1.43 -18.42
N PRO A 21 -23.22 1.21 -19.75
CA PRO A 21 -24.49 0.81 -20.32
C PRO A 21 -25.00 -0.51 -19.71
N GLN A 22 -26.32 -0.66 -19.56
CA GLN A 22 -26.92 -1.88 -19.03
C GLN A 22 -26.54 -3.15 -19.82
N ALA A 23 -26.34 -3.02 -21.12
CA ALA A 23 -25.91 -4.13 -21.96
C ALA A 23 -24.50 -4.63 -21.57
N LEU A 24 -23.57 -3.72 -21.24
CA LEU A 24 -22.26 -4.06 -20.74
C LEU A 24 -22.34 -4.66 -19.34
N ARG A 25 -23.14 -4.06 -18.44
CA ARG A 25 -23.36 -4.57 -17.10
C ARG A 25 -23.84 -6.03 -17.12
N ASN A 26 -24.73 -6.38 -18.01
CA ASN A 26 -25.25 -7.75 -18.18
C ASN A 26 -24.21 -8.73 -18.78
N SER A 27 -23.13 -8.22 -19.37
CA SER A 27 -22.05 -9.04 -19.93
C SER A 27 -20.90 -9.25 -18.94
N ILE A 28 -20.86 -8.52 -17.81
CA ILE A 28 -19.84 -8.68 -16.77
C ILE A 28 -20.09 -10.00 -16.04
N THR A 29 -19.06 -10.84 -15.99
CA THR A 29 -19.10 -12.16 -15.35
C THR A 29 -18.45 -12.16 -13.98
N SER A 30 -17.42 -11.34 -13.80
CA SER A 30 -16.75 -11.14 -12.51
C SER A 30 -16.09 -9.79 -12.42
N ILE A 31 -15.96 -9.31 -11.18
CA ILE A 31 -15.17 -8.15 -10.82
C ILE A 31 -14.26 -8.59 -9.68
N SER A 32 -12.97 -8.33 -9.82
CA SER A 32 -11.96 -8.48 -8.77
C SER A 32 -11.33 -7.13 -8.46
N TYR A 33 -11.22 -6.80 -7.19
CA TYR A 33 -10.54 -5.62 -6.71
C TYR A 33 -9.51 -6.02 -5.66
N GLU A 34 -8.26 -5.72 -5.90
CA GLU A 34 -7.13 -5.98 -5.02
C GLU A 34 -6.62 -4.67 -4.44
N ASP A 35 -6.59 -4.60 -3.12
CA ASP A 35 -6.17 -3.46 -2.32
C ASP A 35 -4.96 -3.86 -1.48
N GLY A 36 -3.86 -3.13 -1.62
CA GLY A 36 -2.61 -3.44 -0.94
C GLY A 36 -1.91 -2.20 -0.39
N ARG A 37 -1.14 -2.39 0.68
CA ARG A 37 -0.30 -1.32 1.24
C ARG A 37 0.98 -1.18 0.42
N ASN A 38 1.39 0.06 0.14
CA ASN A 38 2.62 0.37 -0.61
C ASN A 38 2.68 -0.31 -2.00
N ALA A 39 1.54 -0.46 -2.62
CA ALA A 39 1.36 -1.01 -3.96
C ALA A 39 0.16 -0.31 -4.63
N ALA A 40 0.15 -0.26 -5.94
CA ALA A 40 -1.01 0.23 -6.67
C ALA A 40 -2.16 -0.79 -6.57
N ASP A 41 -3.35 -0.30 -6.26
CA ASP A 41 -4.56 -1.09 -6.26
C ASP A 41 -4.89 -1.54 -7.68
N ARG A 42 -5.51 -2.71 -7.81
CA ARG A 42 -5.84 -3.31 -9.10
C ARG A 42 -7.30 -3.73 -9.17
N VAL A 43 -7.94 -3.38 -10.27
CA VAL A 43 -9.29 -3.85 -10.61
C VAL A 43 -9.23 -4.67 -11.90
N GLU A 44 -9.88 -5.82 -11.90
CA GLU A 44 -10.14 -6.62 -13.09
C GLU A 44 -11.64 -6.76 -13.29
N VAL A 45 -12.10 -6.48 -14.50
CA VAL A 45 -13.50 -6.66 -14.90
C VAL A 45 -13.54 -7.65 -16.05
N SER A 46 -14.02 -8.87 -15.79
CA SER A 46 -14.17 -9.90 -16.80
C SER A 46 -15.55 -9.80 -17.48
N ILE A 47 -15.54 -9.81 -18.81
CA ILE A 47 -16.70 -9.56 -19.64
C ILE A 47 -16.87 -10.72 -20.62
N ALA A 48 -18.06 -11.32 -20.67
CA ALA A 48 -18.43 -12.24 -21.71
C ALA A 48 -18.55 -11.50 -23.05
N ASN A 49 -17.82 -11.93 -24.06
CA ASN A 49 -17.70 -11.24 -25.34
C ASN A 49 -18.05 -12.16 -26.53
N ALA A 50 -19.15 -12.88 -26.40
CA ALA A 50 -19.57 -13.95 -27.32
C ALA A 50 -19.56 -13.53 -28.82
N ASN A 51 -19.89 -12.29 -29.12
CA ASN A 51 -19.95 -11.76 -30.48
C ASN A 51 -18.81 -10.78 -30.79
N LEU A 52 -17.73 -10.76 -30.00
CA LEU A 52 -16.63 -9.81 -30.12
C LEU A 52 -17.04 -8.34 -30.08
N ARG A 53 -18.30 -8.09 -29.69
CA ARG A 53 -18.90 -6.75 -29.70
C ARG A 53 -18.10 -5.74 -28.92
N TRP A 54 -17.73 -6.10 -27.69
CA TRP A 54 -17.01 -5.19 -26.78
C TRP A 54 -15.59 -4.93 -27.24
N LEU A 55 -14.94 -5.89 -27.90
CA LEU A 55 -13.62 -5.73 -28.47
C LEU A 55 -13.62 -4.82 -29.71
N GLN A 56 -14.62 -5.00 -30.59
CA GLN A 56 -14.64 -4.30 -31.88
C GLN A 56 -15.18 -2.87 -31.79
N GLU A 57 -16.18 -2.64 -30.95
CA GLU A 57 -16.86 -1.34 -30.87
C GLU A 57 -16.18 -0.36 -29.92
N HIS A 58 -15.46 -0.86 -28.90
CA HIS A 58 -15.02 -0.06 -27.76
C HIS A 58 -13.51 0.03 -27.57
N ILE A 59 -12.72 -0.63 -28.42
CA ILE A 59 -11.26 -0.49 -28.46
C ILE A 59 -10.86 0.08 -29.81
N LYS A 60 -10.62 1.37 -29.85
CA LYS A 60 -10.20 2.07 -31.07
C LYS A 60 -8.70 2.41 -31.11
N GLY A 61 -8.02 2.22 -30.00
CA GLY A 61 -6.65 2.65 -29.76
C GLY A 61 -5.60 1.56 -29.66
N LEU A 62 -5.85 0.30 -30.08
CA LEU A 62 -4.80 -0.74 -30.12
C LEU A 62 -3.72 -0.51 -31.21
N GLY A 63 -3.69 0.67 -31.83
CA GLY A 63 -2.56 1.07 -32.64
C GLY A 63 -1.33 1.25 -31.77
N PHE A 64 -0.42 0.29 -31.82
CA PHE A 64 0.95 0.45 -31.31
C PHE A 64 1.50 1.72 -31.98
N ARG A 65 1.44 2.85 -31.28
CA ARG A 65 2.23 4.02 -31.68
C ARG A 65 3.62 3.77 -31.14
N PRO A 66 4.59 3.49 -32.01
CA PRO A 66 5.97 3.56 -31.54
C PRO A 66 6.18 4.98 -30.98
N PRO A 67 6.97 5.15 -29.90
CA PRO A 67 7.26 6.45 -29.37
C PRO A 67 7.93 7.29 -30.44
N THR A 68 7.14 8.12 -31.15
CA THR A 68 7.66 9.07 -32.12
C THR A 68 7.96 10.33 -31.36
N GLY A 69 9.23 10.50 -31.05
CA GLY A 69 9.76 11.77 -30.57
C GLY A 69 10.24 11.69 -29.13
N ILE A 70 11.41 12.24 -28.95
CA ILE A 70 11.98 12.56 -27.63
C ILE A 70 11.06 13.59 -27.00
N SER A 71 10.16 13.16 -26.14
CA SER A 71 9.37 14.04 -25.31
C SER A 71 10.29 14.58 -24.23
N VAL A 72 10.65 15.85 -24.35
CA VAL A 72 11.38 16.58 -23.31
C VAL A 72 10.37 16.96 -22.24
N GLY A 73 10.25 16.13 -21.22
CA GLY A 73 9.40 16.32 -20.05
C GLY A 73 8.08 15.54 -20.11
N PRO A 74 7.67 14.94 -18.98
CA PRO A 74 6.45 14.17 -18.91
C PRO A 74 5.24 15.12 -18.86
N VAL A 75 4.64 15.40 -19.99
CA VAL A 75 3.24 15.83 -19.99
C VAL A 75 2.40 14.57 -19.86
N LYS A 76 2.28 14.04 -18.64
CA LYS A 76 1.31 13.02 -18.30
C LYS A 76 -0.07 13.67 -18.22
N GLY A 77 -0.69 13.92 -19.37
CA GLY A 77 -2.09 14.27 -19.45
C GLY A 77 -2.88 13.05 -19.91
N PRO A 78 -4.19 12.97 -19.61
CA PRO A 78 -5.04 11.95 -20.18
C PRO A 78 -4.90 12.01 -21.70
N SER A 79 -4.50 10.89 -22.29
CA SER A 79 -4.49 10.76 -23.73
C SER A 79 -5.92 11.00 -24.22
N LEU A 80 -6.17 12.08 -24.94
CA LEU A 80 -7.43 12.34 -25.61
C LEU A 80 -7.51 11.38 -26.80
N THR A 81 -7.63 10.10 -26.53
CA THR A 81 -7.82 9.09 -27.54
C THR A 81 -9.28 9.05 -27.97
N ASN A 82 -9.48 8.78 -29.21
CA ASN A 82 -10.69 8.97 -30.03
C ASN A 82 -11.92 8.12 -29.62
N GLY A 83 -12.25 8.05 -28.33
CA GLY A 83 -13.60 7.70 -27.91
C GLY A 83 -13.94 6.21 -27.86
N GLY A 84 -12.98 5.30 -27.69
CA GLY A 84 -13.24 3.92 -27.27
C GLY A 84 -13.54 3.86 -25.77
N LEU A 85 -14.55 3.10 -25.38
CA LEU A 85 -14.96 2.97 -23.96
C LEU A 85 -13.84 2.39 -23.07
N PHE A 86 -13.03 1.50 -23.63
CA PHE A 86 -11.96 0.80 -22.94
C PHE A 86 -10.55 1.18 -23.40
N ASP A 87 -10.41 2.36 -23.99
CA ASP A 87 -9.08 2.83 -24.39
C ASP A 87 -8.18 2.97 -23.15
N MET A 88 -6.88 2.74 -23.35
CA MET A 88 -5.88 2.94 -22.30
C MET A 88 -5.95 4.37 -21.76
N ASP A 89 -5.65 4.54 -20.50
CA ASP A 89 -5.74 5.80 -19.74
C ASP A 89 -7.18 6.33 -19.53
N ASN A 90 -8.23 5.62 -19.97
CA ASN A 90 -9.59 5.94 -19.58
C ASN A 90 -9.78 5.73 -18.08
N ARG A 91 -10.49 6.66 -17.45
CA ARG A 91 -10.75 6.60 -16.00
C ARG A 91 -11.80 5.55 -15.68
N LEU A 92 -11.52 4.73 -14.68
CA LEU A 92 -12.42 3.73 -14.13
C LEU A 92 -12.63 4.00 -12.65
N ALA A 93 -13.90 4.06 -12.22
CA ALA A 93 -14.26 4.08 -10.80
C ALA A 93 -15.19 2.90 -10.49
N LEU A 94 -14.92 2.22 -9.37
CA LEU A 94 -15.68 1.07 -8.91
C LEU A 94 -16.24 1.33 -7.51
N SER A 95 -17.55 1.08 -7.37
CA SER A 95 -18.21 1.01 -6.06
C SER A 95 -18.76 -0.38 -5.84
N LEU A 96 -18.67 -0.89 -4.61
CA LEU A 96 -19.12 -2.23 -4.22
C LEU A 96 -20.13 -2.16 -3.08
N GLY A 97 -21.05 -3.11 -3.01
CA GLY A 97 -22.03 -3.21 -1.95
C GLY A 97 -23.10 -4.25 -2.21
N TYR A 98 -24.32 -3.96 -1.76
CA TYR A 98 -25.46 -4.84 -1.88
C TYR A 98 -26.70 -4.08 -2.35
N ALA A 99 -27.54 -4.74 -3.14
CA ALA A 99 -28.78 -4.17 -3.65
C ALA A 99 -29.71 -3.73 -2.51
N GLY A 100 -30.25 -2.51 -2.63
CA GLY A 100 -31.07 -1.89 -1.60
C GLY A 100 -30.29 -1.25 -0.45
N GLY A 101 -28.94 -1.34 -0.45
CA GLY A 101 -28.02 -0.63 0.43
C GLY A 101 -27.25 0.49 -0.29
N GLN A 102 -26.30 1.08 0.42
CA GLN A 102 -25.35 1.99 -0.21
C GLN A 102 -24.20 1.18 -0.80
N VAL A 103 -23.83 1.46 -2.06
CA VAL A 103 -22.56 1.03 -2.64
C VAL A 103 -21.49 2.07 -2.30
N ALA A 104 -20.35 1.62 -1.79
CA ALA A 104 -19.24 2.48 -1.43
C ALA A 104 -18.21 2.48 -2.56
N GLU A 105 -17.71 3.66 -2.96
CA GLU A 105 -16.59 3.76 -3.88
C GLU A 105 -15.34 3.18 -3.22
N VAL A 106 -14.74 2.20 -3.88
CA VAL A 106 -13.55 1.49 -3.37
C VAL A 106 -12.32 1.72 -4.23
N PHE A 107 -12.51 2.11 -5.49
CA PHE A 107 -11.42 2.25 -6.45
C PHE A 107 -11.68 3.38 -7.43
N LYS A 108 -10.61 4.09 -7.77
CA LYS A 108 -10.55 5.07 -8.85
C LYS A 108 -9.15 5.04 -9.47
N GLY A 109 -9.09 4.87 -10.78
CA GLY A 109 -7.82 4.73 -11.48
C GLY A 109 -7.95 4.82 -12.99
N ASP A 110 -6.92 4.38 -13.68
CA ASP A 110 -6.83 4.37 -15.15
C ASP A 110 -6.83 2.93 -15.68
N ILE A 111 -7.44 2.71 -16.86
CA ILE A 111 -7.34 1.45 -17.57
C ILE A 111 -5.91 1.31 -18.09
N THR A 112 -5.24 0.24 -17.64
CA THR A 112 -3.83 -0.03 -17.95
C THR A 112 -3.63 -1.26 -18.80
N GLY A 113 -4.67 -2.08 -18.98
CA GLY A 113 -4.58 -3.32 -19.75
C GLY A 113 -5.92 -3.83 -20.22
N ILE A 114 -5.88 -4.54 -21.34
CA ILE A 114 -7.01 -5.29 -21.89
C ILE A 114 -6.46 -6.66 -22.30
N GLU A 115 -7.09 -7.69 -21.78
CA GLU A 115 -6.78 -9.08 -22.11
C GLU A 115 -7.97 -9.68 -22.84
N ALA A 116 -7.73 -10.34 -23.96
CA ALA A 116 -8.76 -11.07 -24.69
C ALA A 116 -8.40 -12.56 -24.73
N ASP A 117 -9.36 -13.39 -24.39
CA ASP A 117 -9.22 -14.85 -24.39
C ASP A 117 -10.16 -15.49 -25.39
N PHE A 118 -9.62 -16.35 -26.25
CA PHE A 118 -10.32 -17.08 -27.31
C PHE A 118 -10.14 -18.58 -27.10
N PRO A 119 -10.80 -19.20 -26.12
CA PRO A 119 -10.61 -20.60 -25.79
C PRO A 119 -11.13 -21.52 -26.91
N ALA A 120 -10.41 -22.58 -27.20
CA ALA A 120 -10.86 -23.60 -28.15
C ALA A 120 -12.15 -24.30 -27.63
N GLY A 121 -13.27 -24.11 -28.33
CA GLY A 121 -14.57 -24.65 -27.94
C GLY A 121 -15.32 -23.90 -26.85
N GLY A 122 -14.83 -22.74 -26.44
CA GLY A 122 -15.47 -21.81 -25.48
C GLY A 122 -15.96 -20.52 -26.13
N LEU A 123 -16.66 -19.71 -25.35
CA LEU A 123 -17.02 -18.35 -25.76
C LEU A 123 -15.87 -17.40 -25.49
N PRO A 124 -15.57 -16.46 -26.40
CA PRO A 124 -14.59 -15.41 -26.15
C PRO A 124 -14.93 -14.58 -24.93
N SER A 125 -13.91 -14.20 -24.19
CA SER A 125 -14.01 -13.27 -23.06
C SER A 125 -12.99 -12.15 -23.18
N MET A 126 -13.20 -11.10 -22.41
CA MET A 126 -12.31 -9.96 -22.32
C MET A 126 -12.20 -9.55 -20.85
N THR A 127 -11.00 -9.21 -20.42
CA THR A 127 -10.75 -8.67 -19.09
C THR A 127 -10.14 -7.28 -19.21
N ILE A 128 -10.77 -6.31 -18.58
CA ILE A 128 -10.26 -4.96 -18.43
C ILE A 128 -9.47 -4.91 -17.13
N VAL A 129 -8.23 -4.43 -17.20
CA VAL A 129 -7.35 -4.23 -16.04
C VAL A 129 -7.18 -2.74 -15.83
N ALA A 130 -7.42 -2.29 -14.61
CA ALA A 130 -7.18 -0.91 -14.19
C ALA A 130 -6.32 -0.87 -12.93
N HIS A 131 -5.47 0.15 -12.82
CA HIS A 131 -4.72 0.43 -11.59
C HIS A 131 -5.09 1.81 -11.07
N ASP A 132 -4.99 1.99 -9.76
CA ASP A 132 -5.16 3.30 -9.15
C ASP A 132 -4.05 4.26 -9.61
N TYR A 133 -4.17 5.53 -9.28
CA TYR A 133 -3.22 6.55 -9.77
C TYR A 133 -1.81 6.42 -9.20
N LEU A 134 -1.58 5.51 -8.24
CA LEU A 134 -0.23 5.19 -7.75
C LEU A 134 0.65 4.59 -8.86
N HIS A 135 0.03 3.90 -9.85
CA HIS A 135 0.78 3.32 -10.96
C HIS A 135 1.55 4.36 -11.77
N ARG A 136 1.08 5.63 -11.81
CA ARG A 136 1.73 6.72 -12.54
C ARG A 136 3.15 6.99 -12.02
N LEU A 137 3.39 6.76 -10.71
CA LEU A 137 4.71 6.90 -10.11
C LEU A 137 5.67 5.79 -10.52
N THR A 138 5.17 4.68 -11.06
CA THR A 138 6.02 3.58 -11.54
C THR A 138 6.56 3.80 -12.95
N GLU A 139 6.04 4.81 -13.65
CA GLU A 139 6.45 5.12 -15.00
C GLU A 139 7.72 5.97 -15.04
N GLY A 140 8.63 5.60 -15.92
CA GLY A 140 9.88 6.31 -16.13
C GLY A 140 10.92 6.01 -15.05
N SER A 141 12.13 6.49 -15.29
CA SER A 141 13.28 6.37 -14.39
C SER A 141 14.08 7.65 -14.45
N TYR A 142 14.40 8.21 -13.29
CA TYR A 142 14.95 9.57 -13.20
C TYR A 142 16.32 9.57 -12.52
N GLY A 143 17.22 10.42 -13.05
CA GLY A 143 18.53 10.71 -12.45
C GLY A 143 18.61 12.17 -12.03
N ARG A 144 18.11 12.50 -10.82
CA ARG A 144 18.04 13.88 -10.33
C ARG A 144 18.39 14.02 -8.86
N GLY A 145 18.84 15.19 -8.45
CA GLY A 145 19.12 15.53 -7.05
C GLY A 145 18.15 16.60 -6.55
N PHE A 146 17.66 16.44 -5.33
CA PHE A 146 16.72 17.38 -4.72
C PHE A 146 17.41 18.40 -3.79
N GLY A 147 18.76 18.33 -3.68
CA GLY A 147 19.46 19.18 -2.72
C GLY A 147 19.04 18.88 -1.28
N PRO A 148 19.24 19.81 -0.33
CA PRO A 148 18.91 19.62 1.08
C PRO A 148 17.42 19.88 1.36
N LEU A 149 16.52 19.55 0.45
CA LEU A 149 15.07 19.68 0.69
C LEU A 149 14.57 18.67 1.72
N PRO A 150 13.57 19.02 2.54
CA PRO A 150 12.85 18.05 3.36
C PRO A 150 12.21 16.96 2.51
N ASP A 151 12.24 15.71 2.97
CA ASP A 151 11.64 14.58 2.28
C ASP A 151 10.12 14.75 2.04
N ALA A 152 9.43 15.45 2.94
CA ALA A 152 8.02 15.82 2.74
C ALA A 152 7.83 16.72 1.50
N ILE A 153 8.71 17.68 1.27
CA ILE A 153 8.67 18.54 0.08
C ILE A 153 8.97 17.72 -1.17
N ILE A 154 9.92 16.78 -1.10
CA ILE A 154 10.21 15.87 -2.21
C ILE A 154 8.97 15.03 -2.54
N ALA A 155 8.30 14.46 -1.53
CA ALA A 155 7.06 13.72 -1.74
C ALA A 155 5.94 14.59 -2.38
N MET A 156 5.83 15.87 -2.00
CA MET A 156 4.90 16.83 -2.63
C MET A 156 5.25 17.06 -4.12
N ILE A 157 6.52 17.17 -4.46
CA ILE A 157 6.98 17.32 -5.84
C ILE A 157 6.61 16.08 -6.65
N LEU A 158 6.91 14.88 -6.14
CA LEU A 158 6.57 13.61 -6.79
C LEU A 158 5.06 13.49 -7.01
N SER A 159 4.25 13.88 -6.01
CA SER A 159 2.79 13.88 -6.12
C SER A 159 2.31 14.79 -7.25
N ALA A 160 2.79 16.05 -7.27
CA ALA A 160 2.37 17.05 -8.24
C ALA A 160 2.76 16.67 -9.68
N GLU A 161 3.97 16.12 -9.89
CA GLU A 161 4.45 15.64 -11.19
C GLU A 161 3.60 14.48 -11.73
N ASN A 162 2.99 13.69 -10.86
CA ASN A 162 2.11 12.59 -11.20
C ASN A 162 0.61 12.93 -11.12
N LEU A 163 0.27 14.23 -11.08
CA LEU A 163 -1.10 14.76 -11.04
C LEU A 163 -1.90 14.29 -9.81
N LEU A 164 -1.22 14.15 -8.68
CA LEU A 164 -1.81 13.78 -7.40
C LEU A 164 -1.72 14.94 -6.41
N LEU A 165 -2.68 15.03 -5.51
CA LEU A 165 -2.67 15.99 -4.42
C LEU A 165 -2.00 15.34 -3.19
N PRO A 166 -0.95 15.94 -2.61
CA PRO A 166 -0.25 15.36 -1.48
C PRO A 166 -1.03 15.52 -0.17
N ALA A 167 -1.19 14.42 0.56
CA ALA A 167 -1.73 14.37 1.92
C ALA A 167 -0.67 13.77 2.86
N ILE A 168 0.26 14.62 3.35
CA ILE A 168 1.42 14.18 4.13
C ILE A 168 1.14 14.35 5.62
N ASP A 169 1.51 13.36 6.42
CA ASP A 169 1.41 13.41 7.88
C ASP A 169 2.20 14.60 8.45
N PRO A 170 1.57 15.50 9.25
CA PRO A 170 2.26 16.66 9.82
C PRO A 170 3.46 16.32 10.70
N ALA A 171 3.41 15.22 11.44
CA ALA A 171 4.54 14.81 12.29
C ALA A 171 5.72 14.33 11.42
N MET A 172 5.44 13.61 10.34
CA MET A 172 6.45 13.24 9.36
C MET A 172 7.04 14.48 8.66
N ALA A 173 6.21 15.44 8.27
CA ALA A 173 6.67 16.68 7.64
C ALA A 173 7.59 17.47 8.58
N ALA A 174 7.24 17.58 9.86
CA ALA A 174 8.09 18.22 10.86
C ALA A 174 9.43 17.48 11.07
N ALA A 175 9.40 16.15 11.16
CA ALA A 175 10.62 15.34 11.29
C ALA A 175 11.53 15.49 10.07
N SER A 176 10.99 15.48 8.86
CA SER A 176 11.75 15.65 7.63
C SER A 176 12.39 17.03 7.52
N THR A 177 11.70 18.06 7.99
CA THR A 177 12.21 19.43 8.05
C THR A 177 13.38 19.55 9.04
N ALA A 178 13.26 18.94 10.22
CA ALA A 178 14.35 18.92 11.20
C ALA A 178 15.61 18.22 10.63
N ILE A 179 15.45 17.11 9.94
CA ILE A 179 16.55 16.40 9.28
C ILE A 179 17.19 17.25 8.17
N ALA A 180 16.38 17.93 7.36
CA ALA A 180 16.90 18.80 6.30
C ALA A 180 17.73 19.97 6.86
N VAL A 181 17.29 20.58 7.95
CA VAL A 181 18.05 21.64 8.67
C VAL A 181 19.42 21.11 9.13
N VAL A 182 19.45 19.92 9.72
CA VAL A 182 20.72 19.29 10.14
C VAL A 182 21.60 19.04 8.92
N ASN A 183 21.05 18.54 7.81
CA ASN A 183 21.80 18.35 6.56
C ASN A 183 22.40 19.66 6.02
N ILE A 184 21.68 20.77 6.09
CA ILE A 184 22.16 22.09 5.68
C ILE A 184 23.35 22.52 6.55
N ILE A 185 23.23 22.39 7.88
CA ILE A 185 24.27 22.82 8.84
C ILE A 185 25.57 22.04 8.64
N PHE A 186 25.48 20.74 8.34
CA PHE A 186 26.63 19.86 8.20
C PHE A 186 27.05 19.61 6.75
N ASN A 187 26.64 20.45 5.79
CA ASN A 187 26.92 20.32 4.36
C ASN A 187 26.61 18.92 3.79
N GLY A 188 25.56 18.28 4.33
CA GLY A 188 25.08 16.99 3.85
C GLY A 188 24.53 17.10 2.42
N SER A 189 24.79 16.08 1.60
CA SER A 189 24.13 15.97 0.31
C SER A 189 22.66 15.58 0.54
N GLY A 190 21.72 16.33 -0.03
CA GLY A 190 20.31 15.96 -0.01
C GLY A 190 20.03 14.64 -0.75
N ARG A 191 18.76 14.27 -0.76
CA ARG A 191 18.31 13.03 -1.41
C ARG A 191 18.54 13.07 -2.92
N LYS A 192 18.91 11.94 -3.49
CA LYS A 192 19.16 11.75 -4.93
C LYS A 192 18.38 10.58 -5.45
N GLN A 193 17.71 10.77 -6.57
CA GLN A 193 17.10 9.71 -7.35
C GLN A 193 18.12 9.22 -8.38
N LYS A 194 18.49 7.95 -8.34
CA LYS A 194 19.59 7.39 -9.15
C LYS A 194 19.07 6.29 -10.07
N GLY A 195 18.40 6.67 -11.15
CA GLY A 195 17.81 5.71 -12.07
C GLY A 195 16.62 4.93 -11.46
N GLN A 196 15.95 5.53 -10.51
CA GLN A 196 14.79 4.99 -9.81
C GLN A 196 13.52 5.63 -10.37
N THR A 197 12.39 4.92 -10.23
CA THR A 197 11.06 5.48 -10.45
C THR A 197 10.69 6.42 -9.30
N ASP A 198 9.67 7.24 -9.50
CA ASP A 198 9.12 8.09 -8.43
C ASP A 198 8.53 7.23 -7.30
N PHE A 199 7.95 6.08 -7.64
CA PHE A 199 7.45 5.09 -6.69
C PHE A 199 8.56 4.55 -5.77
N GLU A 200 9.70 4.14 -6.36
CA GLU A 200 10.83 3.62 -5.58
C GLU A 200 11.40 4.68 -4.64
N LEU A 201 11.50 5.93 -5.10
CA LEU A 201 11.95 7.03 -4.25
C LEU A 201 10.96 7.34 -3.13
N LEU A 202 9.64 7.36 -3.43
CA LEU A 202 8.61 7.54 -2.42
C LEU A 202 8.63 6.43 -1.37
N LYS A 203 8.87 5.18 -1.81
CA LYS A 203 9.01 4.02 -0.93
C LYS A 203 10.22 4.17 0.01
N GLU A 204 11.36 4.62 -0.48
CA GLU A 204 12.53 4.91 0.38
C GLU A 204 12.22 6.01 1.40
N ILE A 205 11.49 7.05 0.98
CA ILE A 205 11.03 8.11 1.89
C ILE A 205 10.12 7.51 2.96
N ALA A 206 9.11 6.75 2.58
CA ALA A 206 8.18 6.12 3.51
C ALA A 206 8.89 5.22 4.53
N GLU A 207 9.80 4.36 4.06
CA GLU A 207 10.61 3.49 4.92
C GLU A 207 11.49 4.27 5.92
N THR A 208 11.95 5.46 5.56
CA THR A 208 12.76 6.31 6.44
C THR A 208 11.97 6.79 7.65
N TYR A 209 10.67 7.06 7.48
CA TYR A 209 9.80 7.65 8.52
C TYR A 209 8.80 6.65 9.12
N ASP A 210 8.93 5.36 8.83
CA ASP A 210 7.96 4.33 9.24
C ASP A 210 6.54 4.71 8.81
N ALA A 211 6.42 5.17 7.57
CA ALA A 211 5.18 5.55 6.95
C ALA A 211 4.77 4.56 5.87
N ASP A 212 3.50 4.52 5.60
CA ASP A 212 2.92 3.87 4.42
C ASP A 212 2.44 4.95 3.45
N PHE A 213 2.27 4.58 2.19
CA PHE A 213 1.69 5.44 1.18
C PHE A 213 0.65 4.68 0.36
N TRP A 214 -0.39 5.40 -0.03
CA TRP A 214 -1.50 4.87 -0.82
C TRP A 214 -2.22 6.03 -1.50
N VAL A 215 -3.07 5.71 -2.46
CA VAL A 215 -3.90 6.70 -3.16
C VAL A 215 -5.37 6.46 -2.85
N GLU A 216 -6.11 7.52 -2.54
CA GLU A 216 -7.57 7.53 -2.47
C GLU A 216 -8.10 8.63 -3.38
N GLY A 217 -8.77 8.25 -4.45
CA GLY A 217 -9.16 9.20 -5.48
C GLY A 217 -7.94 9.90 -6.10
N ASP A 218 -7.86 11.21 -5.98
CA ASP A 218 -6.76 12.03 -6.50
C ASP A 218 -5.72 12.39 -5.40
N LEU A 219 -5.88 11.87 -4.17
CA LEU A 219 -5.03 12.17 -3.01
C LEU A 219 -3.98 11.07 -2.82
N LEU A 220 -2.70 11.45 -2.82
CA LEU A 220 -1.59 10.60 -2.39
C LEU A 220 -1.33 10.83 -0.90
N TYR A 221 -1.66 9.84 -0.11
CA TYR A 221 -1.37 9.83 1.32
C TYR A 221 0.04 9.30 1.57
N LEU A 222 0.76 9.98 2.46
CA LEU A 222 2.02 9.51 3.02
C LEU A 222 1.94 9.73 4.53
N SER A 223 1.58 8.69 5.25
CA SER A 223 1.24 8.79 6.66
C SER A 223 1.52 7.48 7.38
N ARG A 224 1.61 7.56 8.69
CA ARG A 224 1.61 6.35 9.52
C ARG A 224 0.19 5.83 9.64
N PHE A 225 -0.03 4.56 9.33
CA PHE A 225 -1.32 3.90 9.54
C PHE A 225 -1.73 3.74 11.02
N ILE A 226 -0.88 4.19 11.93
CA ILE A 226 -1.03 4.03 13.38
C ILE A 226 -2.22 4.82 13.94
N LYS A 227 -2.89 5.66 13.16
CA LYS A 227 -3.82 6.68 13.70
C LYS A 227 -4.95 6.13 14.52
N GLU A 228 -5.50 4.97 14.21
CA GLU A 228 -6.62 4.42 15.00
C GLU A 228 -6.62 2.90 14.92
N TYR A 229 -6.37 2.25 16.05
CA TYR A 229 -6.55 0.80 16.18
C TYR A 229 -8.00 0.47 16.56
N THR A 230 -8.94 1.28 16.01
CA THR A 230 -10.38 1.12 16.21
C THR A 230 -10.96 0.29 15.06
N PRO A 231 -11.67 -0.79 15.35
CA PRO A 231 -12.20 -1.66 14.31
C PRO A 231 -13.30 -0.95 13.50
N SER A 232 -13.15 -0.96 12.17
CA SER A 232 -14.15 -0.49 11.22
C SER A 232 -15.26 -1.51 11.00
N VAL A 233 -14.95 -2.81 11.17
CA VAL A 233 -15.84 -3.94 10.94
C VAL A 233 -15.66 -4.98 12.04
N LYS A 234 -16.77 -5.59 12.47
CA LYS A 234 -16.77 -6.76 13.35
C LYS A 234 -17.12 -7.99 12.54
N LEU A 235 -16.29 -9.01 12.62
CA LEU A 235 -16.43 -10.28 11.91
C LEU A 235 -16.55 -11.40 12.92
N LYS A 236 -17.63 -12.17 12.84
CA LYS A 236 -17.88 -13.30 13.73
C LYS A 236 -17.81 -14.60 12.95
N TRP A 237 -17.03 -15.55 13.45
CA TRP A 237 -16.86 -16.85 12.83
C TRP A 237 -18.18 -17.62 12.74
N GLY A 238 -18.45 -18.18 11.55
CA GLY A 238 -19.70 -18.89 11.27
C GLY A 238 -20.89 -17.97 10.88
N GLU A 239 -20.71 -16.63 10.91
CA GLU A 239 -21.71 -15.65 10.46
C GLU A 239 -21.17 -14.82 9.29
N SER A 240 -20.38 -13.80 9.57
CA SER A 240 -19.76 -12.92 8.58
C SER A 240 -18.32 -13.31 8.23
N LEU A 241 -17.63 -14.05 9.11
CA LEU A 241 -16.32 -14.62 8.88
C LEU A 241 -16.46 -16.08 8.43
N LEU A 242 -16.13 -16.34 7.16
CA LEU A 242 -16.27 -17.66 6.54
C LEU A 242 -15.12 -18.60 6.88
N SER A 243 -13.89 -18.06 6.89
CA SER A 243 -12.71 -18.79 7.36
C SER A 243 -11.70 -17.86 7.99
N PHE A 244 -10.90 -18.40 8.91
CA PHE A 244 -9.85 -17.66 9.61
C PHE A 244 -8.67 -18.59 9.87
N SER A 245 -7.53 -18.25 9.31
CA SER A 245 -6.31 -19.06 9.33
C SER A 245 -5.15 -18.27 9.93
N PRO A 246 -5.10 -18.10 11.25
CA PRO A 246 -4.00 -17.40 11.90
C PRO A 246 -2.73 -18.27 11.94
N ARG A 247 -1.59 -17.61 11.79
CA ARG A 247 -0.27 -18.21 11.92
C ARG A 247 0.53 -17.46 12.97
N VAL A 248 0.97 -18.17 14.00
CA VAL A 248 1.88 -17.62 15.01
C VAL A 248 3.29 -18.05 14.67
N SER A 249 4.20 -17.09 14.57
CA SER A 249 5.62 -17.32 14.33
C SER A 249 6.43 -17.08 15.60
N THR A 250 7.39 -17.97 15.88
CA THR A 250 8.36 -17.78 16.97
C THR A 250 9.52 -16.87 16.57
N ILE A 251 9.61 -16.51 15.28
CA ILE A 251 10.67 -15.64 14.74
C ILE A 251 10.66 -14.24 15.39
N GLY A 252 9.51 -13.80 15.91
CA GLY A 252 9.36 -12.53 16.63
C GLY A 252 9.64 -12.60 18.16
N LYS A 253 10.33 -13.61 18.67
CA LYS A 253 10.80 -13.61 20.08
C LYS A 253 11.93 -12.59 20.33
N VAL A 254 12.26 -11.79 19.32
CA VAL A 254 13.31 -10.83 19.38
C VAL A 254 12.80 -9.52 19.89
N ALA A 255 13.33 -9.17 21.03
CA ALA A 255 12.98 -7.94 21.72
C ALA A 255 13.73 -6.70 21.18
N GLY A 256 14.75 -6.85 20.32
CA GLY A 256 15.54 -5.70 19.92
C GLY A 256 16.31 -5.84 18.60
N ILE A 257 16.58 -4.72 17.99
CA ILE A 257 17.43 -4.55 16.80
C ILE A 257 18.50 -3.51 17.11
N GLY A 258 19.75 -3.79 16.69
CA GLY A 258 20.87 -2.88 16.87
C GLY A 258 21.55 -2.50 15.56
N ALA A 259 22.11 -1.31 15.51
CA ALA A 259 22.99 -0.88 14.44
C ALA A 259 24.30 -0.33 14.96
N LYS A 260 25.39 -0.67 14.31
CA LYS A 260 26.71 -0.12 14.58
C LYS A 260 26.96 1.05 13.65
N PHE A 261 27.26 2.18 14.23
CA PHE A 261 27.59 3.41 13.52
C PHE A 261 29.08 3.73 13.68
N THR A 262 29.71 4.08 12.60
CA THR A 262 31.13 4.51 12.61
C THR A 262 31.21 5.89 11.97
N LEU A 263 31.66 6.87 12.73
CA LEU A 263 31.91 8.22 12.22
C LEU A 263 33.14 8.19 11.29
N ARG A 264 33.00 8.78 10.09
CA ARG A 264 34.07 8.78 9.09
C ARG A 264 35.29 9.59 9.51
N GLU A 265 35.09 10.65 10.25
CA GLU A 265 36.13 11.65 10.58
C GLU A 265 36.81 11.38 11.93
N ILE A 266 36.23 10.54 12.77
CA ILE A 266 36.80 10.21 14.09
C ILE A 266 36.65 8.69 14.25
N PRO A 267 37.66 7.96 14.76
CA PRO A 267 37.56 6.49 14.92
C PRO A 267 36.65 6.10 16.09
N LEU A 268 35.50 6.74 16.21
CA LEU A 268 34.49 6.45 17.20
C LEU A 268 33.37 5.66 16.57
N SER A 269 33.10 4.50 17.12
CA SER A 269 31.93 3.71 16.79
C SER A 269 30.92 3.71 17.93
N PHE A 270 29.65 3.86 17.58
CA PHE A 270 28.52 3.77 18.50
C PHE A 270 27.66 2.61 18.11
N LEU A 271 27.05 1.98 19.09
CA LEU A 271 26.03 0.99 18.91
C LEU A 271 24.69 1.60 19.40
N VAL A 272 23.74 1.70 18.51
CA VAL A 272 22.36 2.10 18.85
C VAL A 272 21.53 0.82 18.81
N ALA A 273 20.83 0.52 19.88
CA ALA A 273 19.90 -0.59 19.95
C ALA A 273 18.52 -0.09 20.38
N ILE A 274 17.51 -0.58 19.71
CA ILE A 274 16.10 -0.35 20.05
C ILE A 274 15.50 -1.71 20.41
N ALA A 275 14.84 -1.80 21.55
CA ALA A 275 14.18 -2.99 22.03
C ALA A 275 12.74 -2.67 22.45
N TRP A 276 11.88 -3.67 22.36
CA TRP A 276 10.54 -3.65 22.91
C TRP A 276 10.50 -4.41 24.23
N ASP A 277 10.05 -3.74 25.28
CA ASP A 277 9.80 -4.33 26.57
C ASP A 277 8.34 -4.80 26.62
N PHE A 278 8.14 -6.10 26.56
CA PHE A 278 6.79 -6.71 26.54
C PHE A 278 6.06 -6.58 27.88
N ASP A 279 6.79 -6.41 28.98
CA ASP A 279 6.18 -6.27 30.31
C ASP A 279 5.69 -4.85 30.57
N ARG A 280 6.40 -3.87 30.01
CA ARG A 280 6.08 -2.44 30.17
C ARG A 280 5.38 -1.83 28.94
N GLU A 281 5.27 -2.57 27.86
CA GLU A 281 4.74 -2.13 26.57
C GLU A 281 5.40 -0.82 26.07
N THR A 282 6.72 -0.73 26.22
CA THR A 282 7.49 0.47 25.87
C THR A 282 8.69 0.16 24.98
N LEU A 283 9.02 1.12 24.10
CA LEU A 283 10.27 1.12 23.35
C LEU A 283 11.42 1.60 24.23
N GLN A 284 12.50 0.81 24.31
CA GLN A 284 13.75 1.15 24.96
C GLN A 284 14.80 1.47 23.90
N LEU A 285 15.39 2.66 24.00
CA LEU A 285 16.51 3.08 23.16
C LEU A 285 17.78 3.08 24.02
N GLN A 286 18.82 2.40 23.52
CA GLN A 286 20.15 2.43 24.15
C GLN A 286 21.23 2.80 23.15
N VAL A 287 22.08 3.74 23.53
CA VAL A 287 23.25 4.16 22.78
C VAL A 287 24.49 3.88 23.62
N VAL A 288 25.37 3.04 23.14
CA VAL A 288 26.60 2.68 23.85
C VAL A 288 27.82 2.82 22.94
N PRO A 289 29.00 3.19 23.48
CA PRO A 289 30.25 3.17 22.72
C PRO A 289 30.50 1.79 22.10
N GLY A 290 31.08 1.76 20.92
CA GLY A 290 31.26 0.52 20.14
C GLY A 290 32.09 -0.57 20.84
N ALA A 291 32.96 -0.19 21.80
CA ALA A 291 33.71 -1.13 22.63
C ALA A 291 32.83 -1.90 23.65
N ALA A 292 31.64 -1.41 23.97
CA ALA A 292 30.73 -1.98 24.95
C ALA A 292 29.61 -2.88 24.33
N ALA A 293 29.78 -3.34 23.10
CA ALA A 293 28.80 -4.15 22.40
C ALA A 293 28.41 -5.45 23.12
N ALA A 294 29.32 -6.01 23.92
CA ALA A 294 29.06 -7.22 24.70
C ALA A 294 28.08 -6.99 25.87
N SER A 295 28.04 -5.79 26.43
CA SER A 295 27.13 -5.46 27.54
C SER A 295 25.69 -5.20 27.08
N LEU A 296 25.47 -4.92 25.82
CA LEU A 296 24.12 -4.75 25.27
C LEU A 296 23.29 -6.03 25.28
N LYS A 297 23.92 -7.17 25.03
CA LYS A 297 23.25 -8.48 25.11
C LYS A 297 22.65 -8.76 26.48
N SER A 298 23.29 -8.30 27.53
CA SER A 298 22.81 -8.49 28.91
C SER A 298 21.70 -7.51 29.32
N LEU A 299 21.60 -6.36 28.63
CA LEU A 299 20.65 -5.31 28.97
C LEU A 299 19.34 -5.36 28.18
N ILE A 300 19.40 -5.85 26.92
CA ILE A 300 18.26 -5.79 25.97
C ILE A 300 17.80 -7.20 25.57
N GLY A 301 18.49 -8.25 26.02
CA GLY A 301 18.20 -9.63 25.59
C GLY A 301 18.79 -9.94 24.19
N PRO A 302 18.34 -10.99 23.52
CA PRO A 302 18.90 -11.37 22.23
C PRO A 302 18.60 -10.33 21.15
N ILE A 303 19.64 -9.69 20.65
CA ILE A 303 19.56 -8.78 19.49
C ILE A 303 19.68 -9.63 18.23
N LEU A 304 18.67 -9.58 17.36
CA LEU A 304 18.62 -10.41 16.16
C LEU A 304 19.56 -9.97 15.05
N THR A 305 19.72 -8.68 14.84
CA THR A 305 20.41 -8.19 13.63
C THR A 305 21.21 -6.95 13.94
N PHE A 306 22.50 -6.98 13.60
CA PHE A 306 23.34 -5.79 13.55
C PHE A 306 23.43 -5.29 12.10
N ILE A 307 23.02 -4.07 11.87
CA ILE A 307 23.17 -3.41 10.58
C ILE A 307 24.40 -2.49 10.65
N ASN A 308 25.39 -2.73 9.80
CA ASN A 308 26.55 -1.84 9.68
C ASN A 308 26.17 -0.69 8.73
N ARG A 309 26.06 0.53 9.26
CA ARG A 309 25.87 1.74 8.43
C ARG A 309 27.01 2.75 8.69
N PRO A 310 27.76 3.14 7.66
CA PRO A 310 28.67 4.29 7.79
C PRO A 310 27.83 5.56 7.94
N ILE A 311 28.18 6.39 8.91
CA ILE A 311 27.51 7.67 9.16
C ILE A 311 28.39 8.80 8.66
N GLY A 312 27.85 9.60 7.75
CA GLY A 312 28.47 10.82 7.25
C GLY A 312 28.07 12.09 8.00
N SER A 313 26.93 12.06 8.71
CA SER A 313 26.38 13.22 9.39
C SER A 313 25.51 12.83 10.60
N PRO A 314 25.26 13.74 11.56
CA PRO A 314 24.29 13.52 12.65
C PRO A 314 22.87 13.20 12.18
N ALA A 315 22.44 13.69 11.01
CA ALA A 315 21.15 13.35 10.42
C ALA A 315 21.05 11.86 10.10
N ASP A 316 22.13 11.20 9.71
CA ASP A 316 22.17 9.76 9.43
C ASP A 316 21.93 8.95 10.71
N ILE A 317 22.26 9.46 11.89
CA ILE A 317 21.95 8.81 13.17
C ILE A 317 20.45 8.79 13.41
N THR A 318 19.79 9.93 13.22
CA THR A 318 18.33 10.06 13.39
C THR A 318 17.58 9.17 12.39
N ASN A 319 17.95 9.23 11.11
CA ASN A 319 17.38 8.37 10.08
C ASN A 319 17.58 6.88 10.38
N SER A 320 18.73 6.53 10.93
CA SER A 320 19.01 5.14 11.28
C SER A 320 18.24 4.67 12.50
N ALA A 321 17.99 5.53 13.47
CA ALA A 321 17.15 5.21 14.63
C ALA A 321 15.69 4.99 14.20
N LEU A 322 15.16 5.84 13.34
CA LEU A 322 13.82 5.69 12.76
C LEU A 322 13.70 4.39 11.95
N PHE A 323 14.70 4.10 11.11
CA PHE A 323 14.75 2.86 10.35
C PHE A 323 14.78 1.62 11.26
N LEU A 324 15.54 1.66 12.36
CA LEU A 324 15.58 0.55 13.33
C LEU A 324 14.23 0.36 14.04
N ALA A 325 13.57 1.46 14.41
CA ALA A 325 12.23 1.41 15.01
C ALA A 325 11.22 0.78 14.05
N HIS A 326 11.25 1.17 12.79
CA HIS A 326 10.43 0.58 11.73
C HIS A 326 10.68 -0.93 11.58
N LYS A 327 11.94 -1.34 11.48
CA LYS A 327 12.30 -2.77 11.35
C LYS A 327 11.87 -3.58 12.57
N LEU A 328 12.02 -3.02 13.77
CA LEU A 328 11.59 -3.67 15.01
C LEU A 328 10.07 -3.85 15.01
N ARG A 329 9.33 -2.79 14.71
CA ARG A 329 7.86 -2.82 14.63
C ARG A 329 7.38 -3.87 13.63
N GLN A 330 7.92 -3.86 12.41
CA GLN A 330 7.59 -4.86 11.40
C GLN A 330 7.87 -6.29 11.89
N THR A 331 9.03 -6.51 12.53
CA THR A 331 9.41 -7.85 13.00
C THR A 331 8.47 -8.35 14.10
N ILE A 332 8.11 -7.50 15.04
CA ILE A 332 7.22 -7.86 16.17
C ILE A 332 5.77 -8.03 15.70
N ASN A 333 5.29 -7.13 14.86
CA ASN A 333 3.91 -7.17 14.37
C ASN A 333 3.67 -8.35 13.38
N ASN A 334 4.71 -8.83 12.71
CA ASN A 334 4.64 -10.03 11.87
C ASN A 334 4.60 -11.36 12.67
N ARG A 335 4.61 -11.31 14.00
CA ARG A 335 4.56 -12.51 14.86
C ARG A 335 3.24 -13.26 14.70
N LEU A 336 2.12 -12.56 14.58
CA LEU A 336 0.82 -13.15 14.34
C LEU A 336 0.24 -12.54 13.06
N THR A 337 0.23 -13.35 12.02
CA THR A 337 -0.30 -13.01 10.69
C THR A 337 -1.26 -14.09 10.24
N GLY A 338 -1.97 -13.87 9.18
CA GLY A 338 -2.84 -14.89 8.61
C GLY A 338 -3.66 -14.40 7.44
N MET A 339 -4.56 -15.27 7.01
CA MET A 339 -5.51 -15.02 5.94
C MET A 339 -6.90 -15.38 6.42
N ALA A 340 -7.89 -14.63 5.94
CA ALA A 340 -9.29 -14.85 6.27
C ALA A 340 -10.18 -14.60 5.04
N PHE A 341 -11.35 -15.24 5.06
CA PHE A 341 -12.42 -15.03 4.10
C PHE A 341 -13.66 -14.55 4.86
N ALA A 342 -14.29 -13.50 4.35
CA ALA A 342 -15.52 -12.93 4.91
C ALA A 342 -16.59 -12.77 3.83
N VAL A 343 -17.83 -12.62 4.26
CA VAL A 343 -18.88 -12.05 3.43
C VAL A 343 -18.40 -10.69 2.94
N GLY A 344 -18.65 -10.34 1.70
CA GLY A 344 -18.14 -9.12 1.08
C GLY A 344 -18.53 -7.87 1.87
N ASP A 345 -17.57 -7.06 2.23
CA ASP A 345 -17.77 -5.78 2.88
C ASP A 345 -16.73 -4.77 2.39
N PRO A 346 -17.14 -3.68 1.72
CA PRO A 346 -16.21 -2.72 1.14
C PRO A 346 -15.36 -1.95 2.18
N ARG A 347 -15.67 -2.07 3.47
CA ARG A 347 -14.89 -1.50 4.57
C ARG A 347 -13.66 -2.34 4.95
N ILE A 348 -13.59 -3.60 4.47
CA ILE A 348 -12.43 -4.49 4.67
C ILE A 348 -11.37 -4.08 3.65
N ARG A 349 -10.50 -3.14 4.02
CA ARG A 349 -9.47 -2.56 3.14
C ARG A 349 -8.09 -2.62 3.80
N ALA A 350 -7.04 -2.58 3.00
CA ALA A 350 -5.68 -2.47 3.50
C ALA A 350 -5.54 -1.26 4.44
N GLY A 351 -4.89 -1.46 5.58
CA GLY A 351 -4.79 -0.44 6.62
C GLY A 351 -5.98 -0.35 7.58
N ALA A 352 -7.16 -0.89 7.25
CA ALA A 352 -8.28 -0.93 8.18
C ALA A 352 -8.04 -1.95 9.31
N VAL A 353 -8.76 -1.76 10.42
CA VAL A 353 -8.75 -2.69 11.55
C VAL A 353 -10.06 -3.45 11.58
N VAL A 354 -10.00 -4.78 11.74
CA VAL A 354 -11.15 -5.64 11.93
C VAL A 354 -11.12 -6.26 13.31
N GLN A 355 -12.28 -6.39 13.94
CA GLN A 355 -12.46 -7.16 15.17
C GLN A 355 -12.94 -8.57 14.81
N ILE A 356 -12.17 -9.58 15.19
CA ILE A 356 -12.50 -11.00 14.99
C ILE A 356 -13.09 -11.57 16.28
N GLU A 357 -14.23 -12.23 16.16
CA GLU A 357 -14.95 -12.83 17.27
C GLU A 357 -15.28 -14.31 17.00
N GLY A 358 -15.44 -15.11 18.06
CA GLY A 358 -15.89 -16.50 17.96
C GLY A 358 -14.80 -17.53 17.65
N VAL A 359 -13.52 -17.14 17.66
CA VAL A 359 -12.38 -18.03 17.34
C VAL A 359 -11.54 -18.42 18.58
N GLY A 360 -12.11 -18.28 19.77
CA GLY A 360 -11.44 -18.54 21.04
C GLY A 360 -10.72 -17.30 21.59
N PRO A 361 -10.35 -17.33 22.89
CA PRO A 361 -9.76 -16.16 23.56
C PRO A 361 -8.39 -15.79 23.01
N ASP A 362 -7.60 -16.74 22.56
CA ASP A 362 -6.23 -16.48 22.08
C ASP A 362 -6.18 -15.78 20.73
N PHE A 363 -7.21 -15.98 19.90
CA PHE A 363 -7.27 -15.48 18.53
C PHE A 363 -8.37 -14.44 18.30
N SER A 364 -9.30 -14.27 19.23
CA SER A 364 -10.26 -13.18 19.14
C SER A 364 -9.59 -11.84 19.45
N GLY A 365 -10.02 -10.76 18.79
CA GLY A 365 -9.46 -9.42 18.99
C GLY A 365 -9.31 -8.62 17.72
N ASN A 366 -8.56 -7.54 17.80
CA ASN A 366 -8.36 -6.60 16.69
C ASN A 366 -7.14 -7.02 15.85
N TYR A 367 -7.30 -6.87 14.53
CA TYR A 367 -6.27 -7.17 13.54
C TYR A 367 -6.23 -6.08 12.48
N ARG A 368 -5.02 -5.67 12.08
CA ARG A 368 -4.79 -4.77 10.95
C ARG A 368 -4.78 -5.56 9.64
N ILE A 369 -5.55 -5.13 8.67
CA ILE A 369 -5.54 -5.69 7.33
C ILE A 369 -4.30 -5.19 6.59
N THR A 370 -3.54 -6.11 6.01
CA THR A 370 -2.36 -5.80 5.20
C THR A 370 -2.66 -5.77 3.72
N SER A 371 -3.61 -6.59 3.26
CA SER A 371 -4.15 -6.57 1.91
C SER A 371 -5.56 -7.14 1.89
N ALA A 372 -6.38 -6.70 0.97
CA ALA A 372 -7.73 -7.21 0.75
C ALA A 372 -7.97 -7.50 -0.74
N SER A 373 -8.76 -8.53 -1.02
CA SER A 373 -9.23 -8.85 -2.36
C SER A 373 -10.73 -9.06 -2.31
N HIS A 374 -11.45 -8.27 -3.09
CA HIS A 374 -12.90 -8.30 -3.21
C HIS A 374 -13.28 -8.96 -4.51
N ILE A 375 -14.13 -9.97 -4.47
CA ILE A 375 -14.57 -10.71 -5.66
C ILE A 375 -16.09 -10.73 -5.71
N ILE A 376 -16.64 -10.19 -6.79
CA ILE A 376 -18.06 -10.32 -7.15
C ILE A 376 -18.16 -11.21 -8.38
N ASN A 377 -18.90 -12.29 -8.29
CA ASN A 377 -19.19 -13.19 -9.40
C ASN A 377 -20.54 -13.89 -9.20
N SER A 378 -20.83 -14.94 -9.98
CA SER A 378 -22.06 -15.73 -9.86
C SER A 378 -22.27 -16.42 -8.51
N GLN A 379 -21.21 -16.56 -7.70
CA GLN A 379 -21.26 -17.14 -6.36
C GLN A 379 -21.55 -16.09 -5.26
N GLY A 380 -21.61 -14.82 -5.61
CA GLY A 380 -21.88 -13.73 -4.68
C GLY A 380 -20.69 -12.76 -4.50
N TYR A 381 -20.73 -11.98 -3.44
CA TYR A 381 -19.69 -11.05 -3.04
C TYR A 381 -18.92 -11.59 -1.84
N ARG A 382 -17.61 -11.71 -1.98
CA ARG A 382 -16.69 -12.20 -0.93
C ARG A 382 -15.49 -11.28 -0.83
N THR A 383 -14.95 -11.18 0.38
CA THR A 383 -13.69 -10.50 0.64
C THR A 383 -12.70 -11.48 1.28
N GLN A 384 -11.57 -11.66 0.63
CA GLN A 384 -10.39 -12.32 1.17
C GLN A 384 -9.45 -11.24 1.69
N PHE A 385 -8.84 -11.43 2.85
CA PHE A 385 -7.87 -10.45 3.35
C PHE A 385 -6.74 -11.13 4.12
N GLN A 386 -5.58 -10.50 4.05
CA GLN A 386 -4.44 -10.82 4.91
C GLN A 386 -4.44 -9.86 6.09
N PHE A 387 -3.99 -10.34 7.22
CA PHE A 387 -3.99 -9.57 8.44
C PHE A 387 -2.73 -9.81 9.29
N GLN A 388 -2.45 -8.84 10.14
CA GLN A 388 -1.45 -8.94 11.22
C GLN A 388 -2.03 -8.41 12.52
N LYS A 389 -1.54 -8.93 13.65
CA LYS A 389 -1.85 -8.38 14.97
C LYS A 389 -0.78 -7.35 15.33
N GLU A 390 -1.19 -6.12 15.52
CA GLU A 390 -0.27 -5.07 15.97
C GLU A 390 -0.05 -5.22 17.48
N ILE A 391 1.22 -5.45 17.85
CA ILE A 391 1.69 -5.51 19.23
C ILE A 391 2.35 -4.17 19.59
N ILE A 392 3.06 -3.59 18.63
CA ILE A 392 3.60 -2.23 18.73
C ILE A 392 2.73 -1.33 17.85
N PRO A 393 2.00 -0.38 18.45
CA PRO A 393 1.14 0.54 17.73
C PRO A 393 1.91 1.53 16.85
#